data_d9156f814e38e5a9aaab0d7e765e41b9
#
_entry.id   d9156f814e38e5a9aaab0d7e765e41b9
#
_cell.length_a   1.000
_cell.length_b   1.000
_cell.length_c   1.000
_cell.angle_alpha   90.00
_cell.angle_beta   90.00
_cell.angle_gamma   90.00
#
_symmetry.space_group_name_H-M   'P 1'
#
loop_
_entity.id
_entity.type
_entity.pdbx_description
1 polymer ?
#
loop_
_entity_poly.entity_id
_entity_poly.type
_entity_poly.pdbx_seq_one_letter_code
_entity_poly.pdbx_strand_id
1 'polypeptide(L)'
;MYEVDVYWEEELMCEIVVSNKTVFFKNYECSAPKILYPFGIREHATYENLIEFYESRCFPKERENCKEILKLLGVDTYEPELICRKTHGTQWDDFIWLQFSDEEKVSYKDIRLR
;
A
#
# COMPACT_ATOMS: atom_id res chain seq x y z
N MET A 1 6.71 -11.21 10.90
CA MET A 1 7.27 -10.89 9.56
C MET A 1 6.20 -10.99 8.49
N TYR A 2 6.17 -10.03 7.58
CA TYR A 2 5.29 -10.12 6.43
C TYR A 2 5.96 -9.46 5.22
N GLU A 3 5.42 -9.72 4.03
CA GLU A 3 5.85 -9.09 2.80
C GLU A 3 4.67 -8.37 2.20
N VAL A 4 4.93 -7.28 1.50
CA VAL A 4 3.93 -6.61 0.69
C VAL A 4 4.51 -6.33 -0.69
N ASP A 5 3.80 -6.78 -1.71
CA ASP A 5 4.17 -6.52 -3.09
C ASP A 5 3.38 -5.33 -3.59
N VAL A 6 4.07 -4.37 -4.18
CA VAL A 6 3.45 -3.18 -4.75
C VAL A 6 3.42 -3.34 -6.25
N TYR A 7 2.24 -3.20 -6.83
CA TYR A 7 2.03 -3.36 -8.28
C TYR A 7 1.59 -2.08 -8.93
N TRP A 8 1.95 -1.94 -10.19
CA TRP A 8 1.42 -0.95 -11.10
C TRP A 8 0.67 -1.73 -12.19
N GLU A 9 -0.66 -1.72 -12.13
CA GLU A 9 -1.49 -2.61 -12.95
C GLU A 9 -1.09 -4.08 -12.71
N GLU A 10 -0.57 -4.77 -13.71
CA GLU A 10 -0.15 -6.17 -13.58
C GLU A 10 1.37 -6.31 -13.35
N GLU A 11 2.10 -5.20 -13.36
CA GLU A 11 3.55 -5.22 -13.23
C GLU A 11 4.00 -5.08 -11.78
N LEU A 12 4.91 -5.95 -11.35
CA LEU A 12 5.51 -5.84 -10.02
C LEU A 12 6.44 -4.63 -9.99
N MET A 13 6.18 -3.72 -9.08
CA MET A 13 6.88 -2.45 -8.95
C MET A 13 7.92 -2.50 -7.83
N CYS A 14 7.57 -3.10 -6.70
CA CYS A 14 8.44 -3.14 -5.53
C CYS A 14 8.03 -4.29 -4.62
N GLU A 15 9.03 -4.99 -4.07
CA GLU A 15 8.80 -5.97 -3.01
C GLU A 15 9.31 -5.39 -1.71
N ILE A 16 8.49 -5.46 -0.66
CA ILE A 16 8.84 -4.93 0.66
C ILE A 16 8.74 -6.07 1.67
N VAL A 17 9.79 -6.24 2.49
CA VAL A 17 9.81 -7.23 3.57
C VAL A 17 9.93 -6.47 4.89
N VAL A 18 9.04 -6.78 5.82
CA VAL A 18 8.99 -6.12 7.13
C VAL A 18 9.22 -7.17 8.22
N SER A 19 10.22 -6.96 9.06
CA SER A 19 10.55 -7.84 10.16
C SER A 19 11.01 -7.02 11.36
N ASN A 20 10.30 -7.13 12.49
CA ASN A 20 10.63 -6.40 13.72
C ASN A 20 10.86 -4.89 13.47
N LYS A 21 9.96 -4.28 12.71
CA LYS A 21 10.03 -2.86 12.33
C LYS A 21 11.27 -2.51 11.49
N THR A 22 11.94 -3.51 10.95
CA THR A 22 13.02 -3.33 9.99
C THR A 22 12.44 -3.55 8.59
N VAL A 23 12.79 -2.67 7.66
CA VAL A 23 12.23 -2.69 6.31
C VAL A 23 13.31 -2.95 5.29
N PHE A 24 13.08 -3.94 4.44
CA PHE A 24 13.92 -4.22 3.28
C PHE A 24 13.04 -4.12 2.05
N PHE A 25 13.58 -3.60 0.97
CA PHE A 25 12.78 -3.50 -0.26
C PHE A 25 13.65 -3.67 -1.50
N LYS A 26 13.00 -4.05 -2.58
CA LYS A 26 13.64 -4.17 -3.89
C LYS A 26 12.70 -3.60 -4.95
N ASN A 27 13.21 -2.64 -5.71
CA ASN A 27 12.49 -2.04 -6.82
C ASN A 27 12.71 -2.83 -8.11
N TYR A 28 11.69 -2.85 -8.95
CA TYR A 28 11.73 -3.49 -10.26
C TYR A 28 11.36 -2.48 -11.33
N GLU A 29 11.88 -2.68 -12.53
CA GLU A 29 11.50 -1.85 -13.66
C GLU A 29 10.05 -2.14 -14.04
N CYS A 30 9.27 -1.10 -14.25
CA CYS A 30 7.90 -1.21 -14.72
C CYS A 30 7.48 0.08 -15.41
N SER A 31 6.25 0.14 -15.90
CA SER A 31 5.73 1.31 -16.62
C SER A 31 5.47 2.53 -15.73
N ALA A 32 5.49 2.36 -14.41
CA ALA A 32 5.21 3.46 -13.48
C ALA A 32 6.32 4.50 -13.48
N PRO A 33 5.96 5.78 -13.31
CA PRO A 33 6.96 6.83 -13.10
C PRO A 33 7.80 6.54 -11.85
N LYS A 34 9.10 6.81 -11.93
CA LYS A 34 10.02 6.56 -10.81
C LYS A 34 9.60 7.26 -9.51
N ILE A 35 9.01 8.45 -9.64
CA ILE A 35 8.57 9.23 -8.49
C ILE A 35 7.46 8.54 -7.69
N LEU A 36 6.75 7.59 -8.29
CA LEU A 36 5.64 6.89 -7.64
C LEU A 36 6.07 5.64 -6.87
N TYR A 37 7.34 5.26 -6.91
CA TYR A 37 7.83 4.12 -6.14
C TYR A 37 7.70 4.40 -4.64
N PRO A 38 7.42 3.38 -3.84
CA PRO A 38 7.11 3.58 -2.40
C PRO A 38 8.14 4.40 -1.63
N PHE A 39 9.42 4.21 -1.92
CA PHE A 39 10.48 4.90 -1.21
C PHE A 39 11.27 5.87 -2.11
N GLY A 40 10.75 6.15 -3.31
CA GLY A 40 11.37 7.07 -4.25
C GLY A 40 12.77 6.62 -4.62
N ILE A 41 13.73 7.53 -4.48
CA ILE A 41 15.14 7.28 -4.83
C ILE A 41 15.98 6.77 -3.65
N ARG A 42 15.36 6.49 -2.51
CA ARG A 42 16.10 6.01 -1.34
C ARG A 42 16.69 4.64 -1.59
N GLU A 43 17.89 4.41 -1.06
CA GLU A 43 18.53 3.10 -1.11
C GLU A 43 18.09 2.24 0.09
N HIS A 44 17.73 2.90 1.19
CA HIS A 44 17.28 2.26 2.42
C HIS A 44 16.00 2.94 2.90
N ALA A 45 15.16 2.18 3.57
CA ALA A 45 13.91 2.69 4.11
C ALA A 45 13.79 2.34 5.58
N THR A 46 13.22 3.26 6.36
CA THR A 46 12.89 3.03 7.77
C THR A 46 11.45 2.56 7.88
N TYR A 47 11.09 2.05 9.05
CA TYR A 47 9.69 1.70 9.32
C TYR A 47 8.79 2.94 9.21
N GLU A 48 9.30 4.11 9.61
CA GLU A 48 8.56 5.37 9.47
C GLU A 48 8.29 5.71 8.01
N ASN A 49 9.28 5.47 7.12
CA ASN A 49 9.08 5.68 5.68
C ASN A 49 7.98 4.76 5.14
N LEU A 50 7.90 3.53 5.65
CA LEU A 50 6.87 2.59 5.25
C LEU A 50 5.49 3.08 5.68
N ILE A 51 5.37 3.57 6.93
CA ILE A 51 4.11 4.10 7.43
C ILE A 51 3.66 5.32 6.60
N GLU A 52 4.62 6.21 6.25
CA GLU A 52 4.32 7.34 5.38
C GLU A 52 3.79 6.89 4.02
N PHE A 53 4.37 5.81 3.47
CA PHE A 53 3.88 5.24 2.22
C PHE A 53 2.44 4.74 2.38
N TYR A 54 2.16 3.99 3.44
CA TYR A 54 0.79 3.52 3.70
C TYR A 54 -0.18 4.69 3.85
N GLU A 55 0.22 5.74 4.58
CA GLU A 55 -0.61 6.93 4.73
C GLU A 55 -0.92 7.58 3.38
N SER A 56 0.04 7.58 2.47
CA SER A 56 -0.15 8.15 1.14
C SER A 56 -1.17 7.36 0.32
N ARG A 57 -1.45 6.12 0.70
CA ARG A 57 -2.42 5.25 0.02
C ARG A 57 -3.78 5.25 0.70
N CYS A 58 -3.94 6.02 1.77
CA CYS A 58 -5.19 6.10 2.53
C CYS A 58 -5.94 7.40 2.24
N PHE A 59 -7.23 7.42 2.55
CA PHE A 59 -7.97 8.67 2.57
C PHE A 59 -7.46 9.54 3.73
N PRO A 60 -7.59 10.88 3.65
CA PRO A 60 -7.11 11.76 4.73
C PRO A 60 -7.84 11.51 6.04
N LYS A 61 -7.10 11.48 7.13
CA LYS A 61 -7.66 11.29 8.47
C LYS A 61 -8.67 12.38 8.84
N GLU A 62 -8.45 13.57 8.32
CA GLU A 62 -9.29 14.75 8.59
C GLU A 62 -10.58 14.77 7.77
N ARG A 63 -10.77 13.78 6.91
CA ARG A 63 -11.96 13.70 6.07
C ARG A 63 -13.21 13.66 6.94
N GLU A 64 -14.23 14.45 6.60
CA GLU A 64 -15.44 14.64 7.39
C GLU A 64 -16.13 13.33 7.77
N ASN A 65 -16.20 12.39 6.84
CA ASN A 65 -16.86 11.10 7.09
C ASN A 65 -15.88 9.97 7.41
N CYS A 66 -14.74 10.30 8.00
CA CYS A 66 -13.70 9.32 8.33
C CYS A 66 -14.22 8.14 9.16
N LYS A 67 -14.99 8.42 10.21
CA LYS A 67 -15.52 7.37 11.10
C LYS A 67 -16.41 6.39 10.34
N GLU A 68 -17.26 6.89 9.47
CA GLU A 68 -18.16 6.07 8.67
C GLU A 68 -17.38 5.17 7.70
N ILE A 69 -16.33 5.70 7.08
CA ILE A 69 -15.49 4.95 6.16
C ILE A 69 -14.77 3.83 6.91
N LEU A 70 -14.20 4.13 8.09
CA LEU A 70 -13.51 3.13 8.91
C LEU A 70 -14.47 1.99 9.29
N LYS A 71 -15.68 2.34 9.67
CA LYS A 71 -16.69 1.35 10.02
C LYS A 71 -17.03 0.45 8.84
N LEU A 72 -17.19 1.02 7.65
CA LEU A 72 -17.46 0.24 6.44
C LEU A 72 -16.31 -0.70 6.10
N LEU A 73 -15.07 -0.31 6.41
CA LEU A 73 -13.90 -1.14 6.17
C LEU A 73 -13.69 -2.19 7.27
N GLY A 74 -14.43 -2.08 8.38
CA GLY A 74 -14.25 -3.00 9.50
C GLY A 74 -13.02 -2.70 10.35
N VAL A 75 -12.61 -1.44 10.39
CA VAL A 75 -11.42 -0.97 11.14
C VAL A 75 -11.87 -0.05 12.25
N ASP A 76 -11.40 -0.29 13.48
CA ASP A 76 -11.81 0.50 14.65
C ASP A 76 -11.16 1.87 14.74
N THR A 77 -9.92 1.97 14.27
CA THR A 77 -9.14 3.20 14.36
C THR A 77 -8.46 3.49 13.03
N TYR A 78 -8.00 4.74 12.88
CA TYR A 78 -7.26 5.12 11.67
C TYR A 78 -5.83 4.61 11.77
N GLU A 79 -5.59 3.43 11.21
CA GLU A 79 -4.27 2.83 11.14
C GLU A 79 -3.93 2.58 9.67
N PRO A 80 -2.94 3.28 9.12
CA PRO A 80 -2.62 3.19 7.68
C PRO A 80 -2.41 1.78 7.17
N GLU A 81 -1.66 0.95 7.89
CA GLU A 81 -1.44 -0.44 7.46
C GLU A 81 -2.75 -1.22 7.37
N LEU A 82 -3.61 -1.12 8.38
CA LEU A 82 -4.89 -1.83 8.38
C LEU A 82 -5.80 -1.35 7.25
N ILE A 83 -5.82 -0.04 7.01
CA ILE A 83 -6.61 0.52 5.92
C ILE A 83 -6.10 -0.03 4.58
N CYS A 84 -4.78 -0.04 4.38
CA CYS A 84 -4.19 -0.58 3.15
C CYS A 84 -4.49 -2.07 2.98
N ARG A 85 -4.52 -2.84 4.06
CA ARG A 85 -4.88 -4.26 3.98
C ARG A 85 -6.33 -4.45 3.50
N LYS A 86 -7.24 -3.59 3.92
CA LYS A 86 -8.65 -3.68 3.53
C LYS A 86 -8.92 -3.16 2.13
N THR A 87 -8.19 -2.12 1.70
CA THR A 87 -8.41 -1.45 0.41
C THR A 87 -7.43 -1.88 -0.67
N HIS A 88 -6.42 -2.68 -0.34
CA HIS A 88 -5.27 -2.99 -1.19
C HIS A 88 -4.52 -1.73 -1.62
N GLY A 89 -4.62 -0.65 -0.80
CA GLY A 89 -3.95 0.61 -1.08
C GLY A 89 -4.38 1.30 -2.37
N THR A 90 -5.55 0.94 -2.89
CA THR A 90 -6.02 1.48 -4.18
C THR A 90 -6.51 2.92 -4.04
N GLN A 91 -6.29 3.70 -5.10
CA GLN A 91 -6.82 5.05 -5.23
C GLN A 91 -7.36 5.20 -6.65
N TRP A 92 -8.35 6.06 -6.80
CA TRP A 92 -9.04 6.21 -8.08
C TRP A 92 -8.20 6.90 -9.17
N ASP A 93 -7.16 7.62 -8.77
CA ASP A 93 -6.36 8.44 -9.68
C ASP A 93 -5.04 7.82 -10.11
N ASP A 94 -4.78 6.56 -9.73
CA ASP A 94 -3.59 5.85 -10.19
C ASP A 94 -3.85 4.35 -10.30
N PHE A 95 -2.82 3.59 -10.69
CA PHE A 95 -2.92 2.16 -10.93
C PHE A 95 -2.17 1.32 -9.91
N ILE A 96 -1.77 1.92 -8.80
CA ILE A 96 -1.01 1.24 -7.76
C ILE A 96 -1.94 0.44 -6.86
N TRP A 97 -1.52 -0.78 -6.52
CA TRP A 97 -2.20 -1.59 -5.53
C TRP A 97 -1.22 -2.50 -4.81
N LEU A 98 -1.63 -2.97 -3.64
CA LEU A 98 -0.76 -3.72 -2.73
C LEU A 98 -1.32 -5.13 -2.52
N GLN A 99 -0.40 -6.12 -2.49
CA GLN A 99 -0.74 -7.48 -2.13
C GLN A 99 0.09 -7.85 -0.91
N PHE A 100 -0.56 -8.08 0.22
CA PHE A 100 0.11 -8.53 1.44
C PHE A 100 0.24 -10.06 1.40
N SER A 101 1.40 -10.57 1.84
CA SER A 101 1.69 -12.00 1.76
C SER A 101 0.80 -12.86 2.64
N ASP A 102 0.25 -12.28 3.70
CA ASP A 102 -0.63 -12.99 4.65
C ASP A 102 -2.11 -12.77 4.36
N GLU A 103 -2.44 -12.21 3.21
CA GLU A 103 -3.80 -11.99 2.76
C GLU A 103 -4.12 -12.82 1.53
N GLU A 104 -5.40 -12.99 1.24
CA GLU A 104 -5.83 -13.71 0.04
C GLU A 104 -5.28 -13.05 -1.23
N LYS A 105 -4.77 -13.86 -2.14
CA LYS A 105 -4.25 -13.35 -3.41
C LYS A 105 -5.38 -12.85 -4.31
N VAL A 106 -5.18 -11.66 -4.86
CA VAL A 106 -6.10 -11.06 -5.82
C VAL A 106 -5.31 -10.64 -7.07
N SER A 107 -6.02 -10.37 -8.15
CA SER A 107 -5.42 -9.88 -9.39
C SER A 107 -5.78 -8.42 -9.61
N TYR A 108 -5.04 -7.75 -10.47
CA TYR A 108 -5.37 -6.37 -10.85
C TYR A 108 -6.80 -6.26 -11.38
N LYS A 109 -7.24 -7.26 -12.13
CA LYS A 109 -8.60 -7.29 -12.67
C LYS A 109 -9.66 -7.25 -11.55
N ASP A 110 -9.42 -7.97 -10.47
CA ASP A 110 -10.32 -7.99 -9.32
C ASP A 110 -10.36 -6.63 -8.62
N ILE A 111 -9.20 -6.00 -8.50
CA ILE A 111 -9.05 -4.68 -7.85
C ILE A 111 -9.73 -3.60 -8.68
N ARG A 112 -9.55 -3.63 -9.99
CA ARG A 112 -10.05 -2.60 -10.91
C ARG A 112 -11.57 -2.47 -10.91
N LEU A 113 -12.28 -3.51 -10.56
CA LEU A 113 -13.74 -3.53 -10.57
C LEU A 113 -14.37 -2.94 -9.30
N ARG A 114 -13.56 -2.49 -8.38
CA ARG A 114 -14.04 -1.92 -7.10
C ARG A 114 -14.45 -0.47 -7.23
#